data_eca9705cfb02a100284a8fe5e0fb0778
#
_entry.id   eca9705cfb02a100284a8fe5e0fb0778
#
_cell.length_a   1.000
_cell.length_b   1.000
_cell.length_c   1.000
_cell.angle_alpha   90.00
_cell.angle_beta   90.00
_cell.angle_gamma   90.00
#
_symmetry.space_group_name_H-M   'P 1'
#
loop_
_entity.id
_entity.type
_entity.pdbx_description
1 polymer ?
#
loop_
_entity_poly.entity_id
_entity_poly.type
_entity_poly.pdbx_seq_one_letter_code
_entity_poly.pdbx_strand_id
1 'polypeptide(L)'
;MDNIITNANGMKVKVRVYDFGDKTSDRYTIVCISGKSNNHNNALYYPIFSCSSNPFHPQGIAMYVGDYYPWKRKIYNFGKRVRDLASLPEEVIKYIKIITT
;
A
#
# COMPACT_ATOMS: atom_id res chain seq x y z
N MET A 1 4.81 11.93 -6.82
CA MET A 1 5.93 11.00 -7.07
C MET A 1 5.77 9.77 -6.18
N ASP A 2 6.01 8.59 -6.74
CA ASP A 2 5.86 7.35 -5.98
C ASP A 2 7.11 7.08 -5.15
N ASN A 3 6.94 6.40 -4.02
CA ASN A 3 8.05 6.01 -3.18
C ASN A 3 8.67 4.72 -3.71
N ILE A 4 9.98 4.60 -3.56
CA ILE A 4 10.73 3.41 -3.92
C ILE A 4 11.20 2.73 -2.63
N ILE A 5 10.93 1.44 -2.54
CA ILE A 5 11.33 0.63 -1.39
C ILE A 5 11.96 -0.66 -1.89
N THR A 6 12.91 -1.19 -1.13
CA THR A 6 13.47 -2.51 -1.39
C THR A 6 12.62 -3.54 -0.66
N ASN A 7 12.01 -4.46 -1.40
CA ASN A 7 11.12 -5.46 -0.81
C ASN A 7 11.89 -6.60 -0.12
N ALA A 8 11.17 -7.56 0.44
CA ALA A 8 11.77 -8.68 1.16
C ALA A 8 12.63 -9.59 0.27
N ASN A 9 12.40 -9.55 -1.04
CA ASN A 9 13.22 -10.31 -2.02
C ASN A 9 14.42 -9.52 -2.53
N GLY A 10 14.66 -8.31 -2.00
CA GLY A 10 15.77 -7.47 -2.43
C GLY A 10 15.51 -6.68 -3.71
N MET A 11 14.28 -6.64 -4.20
CA MET A 11 13.93 -5.92 -5.41
C MET A 11 13.44 -4.52 -5.07
N LYS A 12 13.75 -3.54 -5.91
CA LYS A 12 13.22 -2.19 -5.78
C LYS A 12 11.85 -2.13 -6.42
N VAL A 13 10.86 -1.66 -5.66
CA VAL A 13 9.48 -1.55 -6.10
C VAL A 13 8.94 -0.17 -5.77
N LYS A 14 7.90 0.25 -6.50
CA LYS A 14 7.24 1.54 -6.27
C LYS A 14 5.94 1.33 -5.53
N VAL A 15 5.69 2.17 -4.53
CA VAL A 15 4.46 2.13 -3.75
C VAL A 15 3.96 3.54 -3.50
N ARG A 16 2.67 3.67 -3.23
CA ARG A 16 2.05 4.87 -2.68
C ARG A 16 1.41 4.50 -1.36
N VAL A 17 1.65 5.29 -0.35
CA VAL A 17 1.09 5.07 0.98
C VAL A 17 0.22 6.24 1.37
N TYR A 18 -0.94 5.95 1.94
CA TYR A 18 -1.91 6.94 2.40
C TYR A 18 -2.26 6.65 3.85
N ASP A 19 -2.66 7.70 4.57
CA ASP A 19 -2.93 7.64 6.00
C ASP A 19 -4.27 8.31 6.29
N PHE A 20 -5.24 7.54 6.82
CA PHE A 20 -6.54 8.08 7.25
C PHE A 20 -6.47 8.78 8.60
N GLY A 21 -5.38 8.62 9.35
CA GLY A 21 -5.26 9.15 10.68
C GLY A 21 -5.49 8.10 11.76
N ASP A 22 -5.20 8.47 13.00
CA ASP A 22 -5.16 7.55 14.14
C ASP A 22 -6.54 7.10 14.63
N LYS A 23 -7.61 7.65 14.10
CA LYS A 23 -8.98 7.28 14.49
C LYS A 23 -9.55 6.13 13.67
N THR A 24 -8.81 5.65 12.70
CA THR A 24 -9.25 4.59 11.80
C THR A 24 -8.42 3.33 12.06
N SER A 25 -9.09 2.19 12.28
CA SER A 25 -8.36 0.95 12.62
C SER A 25 -7.52 0.43 11.45
N ASP A 26 -8.02 0.52 10.22
CA ASP A 26 -7.25 0.21 9.01
C ASP A 26 -6.61 1.48 8.45
N ARG A 27 -5.76 2.07 9.26
CA ARG A 27 -5.22 3.41 9.08
C ARG A 27 -4.50 3.64 7.76
N TYR A 28 -3.70 2.67 7.32
CA TYR A 28 -2.81 2.86 6.17
C TYR A 28 -3.31 2.09 4.96
N THR A 29 -3.21 2.74 3.79
CA THR A 29 -3.51 2.13 2.50
C THR A 29 -2.25 2.14 1.66
N ILE A 30 -1.88 0.99 1.10
CA ILE A 30 -0.69 0.82 0.28
C ILE A 30 -1.14 0.41 -1.12
N VAL A 31 -0.78 1.23 -2.11
CA VAL A 31 -1.00 0.92 -3.53
C VAL A 31 0.32 0.42 -4.12
N CYS A 32 0.34 -0.81 -4.60
CA CYS A 32 1.56 -1.42 -5.15
C CYS A 32 1.67 -1.06 -6.62
N ILE A 33 2.50 -0.06 -6.94
CA ILE A 33 2.57 0.53 -8.29
C ILE A 33 3.42 -0.31 -9.23
N SER A 34 4.43 -1.02 -8.74
CA SER A 34 5.29 -1.83 -9.61
C SER A 34 5.57 -3.19 -8.98
N GLY A 35 6.08 -4.09 -9.80
CA GLY A 35 6.41 -5.46 -9.40
C GLY A 35 5.21 -6.39 -9.43
N LYS A 36 4.05 -5.90 -9.06
CA LYS A 36 2.80 -6.68 -9.02
C LYS A 36 1.67 -6.00 -9.80
N SER A 37 2.00 -5.23 -10.82
CA SER A 37 0.96 -4.72 -11.69
C SER A 37 0.39 -5.86 -12.55
N ASN A 38 -0.92 -5.87 -12.70
CA ASN A 38 -1.62 -6.91 -13.44
C ASN A 38 -2.28 -6.32 -14.68
N ASN A 39 -2.42 -7.15 -15.72
CA ASN A 39 -3.22 -6.84 -16.90
C ASN A 39 -4.47 -7.70 -16.86
N HIS A 40 -5.63 -7.05 -16.94
CA HIS A 40 -6.90 -7.74 -17.03
C HIS A 40 -7.72 -7.08 -18.13
N ASN A 41 -8.06 -7.82 -19.17
CA ASN A 41 -8.78 -7.28 -20.35
C ASN A 41 -8.06 -6.06 -20.94
N ASN A 42 -6.74 -6.13 -21.06
CA ASN A 42 -5.89 -5.03 -21.55
C ASN A 42 -5.95 -3.77 -20.67
N ALA A 43 -6.46 -3.88 -19.46
CA ALA A 43 -6.47 -2.78 -18.49
C ALA A 43 -5.41 -3.02 -17.42
N LEU A 44 -4.63 -1.97 -17.13
CA LEU A 44 -3.61 -2.02 -16.09
C LEU A 44 -4.25 -1.68 -14.75
N TYR A 45 -3.95 -2.45 -13.72
CA TYR A 45 -4.40 -2.17 -12.37
C TYR A 45 -3.34 -2.56 -11.35
N TYR A 46 -3.45 -1.97 -10.15
CA TYR A 46 -2.48 -2.15 -9.07
C TYR A 46 -3.16 -2.64 -7.82
N PRO A 47 -2.62 -3.67 -7.14
CA PRO A 47 -3.20 -4.15 -5.88
C PRO A 47 -3.17 -3.09 -4.79
N ILE A 48 -4.22 -3.06 -3.98
CA ILE A 48 -4.34 -2.18 -2.83
C ILE A 48 -4.41 -3.03 -1.57
N PHE A 49 -3.60 -2.69 -0.58
CA PHE A 49 -3.62 -3.32 0.73
C PHE A 49 -3.93 -2.28 1.80
N SER A 50 -4.57 -2.70 2.86
CA SER A 50 -4.76 -1.84 4.02
C SER A 50 -4.25 -2.51 5.27
N CYS A 51 -3.81 -1.71 6.24
CA CYS A 51 -3.32 -2.24 7.50
C CYS A 51 -3.44 -1.22 8.63
N SER A 52 -3.43 -1.74 9.84
CA SER A 52 -3.33 -0.94 11.05
C SER A 52 -1.88 -0.49 11.29
N SER A 53 -1.67 0.27 12.36
CA SER A 53 -0.32 0.74 12.74
C SER A 53 0.62 -0.42 13.10
N ASN A 54 0.07 -1.56 13.50
CA ASN A 54 0.85 -2.77 13.71
C ASN A 54 0.13 -3.95 13.06
N PRO A 55 0.40 -4.23 11.77
CA PRO A 55 -0.28 -5.30 11.04
C PRO A 55 0.09 -6.71 11.54
N PHE A 56 1.15 -6.86 12.32
CA PHE A 56 1.57 -8.15 12.85
C PHE A 56 1.02 -8.44 14.26
N HIS A 57 0.35 -7.46 14.87
CA HIS A 57 -0.28 -7.67 16.16
C HIS A 57 -1.48 -8.62 16.00
N PRO A 58 -1.76 -9.51 16.97
CA PRO A 58 -2.91 -10.43 16.87
C PRO A 58 -4.25 -9.74 16.64
N GLN A 59 -4.42 -8.50 17.11
CA GLN A 59 -5.61 -7.70 16.88
C GLN A 59 -5.43 -6.67 15.78
N GLY A 60 -4.30 -6.72 15.09
CA GLY A 60 -4.02 -5.82 13.98
C GLY A 60 -4.79 -6.19 12.72
N ILE A 61 -4.80 -5.25 11.77
CA ILE A 61 -5.44 -5.42 10.47
C ILE A 61 -4.37 -5.46 9.40
N ALA A 62 -4.46 -6.42 8.50
CA ALA A 62 -3.60 -6.53 7.34
C ALA A 62 -4.38 -7.30 6.27
N MET A 63 -4.79 -6.61 5.19
CA MET A 63 -5.63 -7.26 4.19
C MET A 63 -5.45 -6.66 2.80
N TYR A 64 -5.69 -7.49 1.80
CA TYR A 64 -5.91 -7.05 0.43
C TYR A 64 -7.33 -6.51 0.32
N VAL A 65 -7.49 -5.32 -0.24
CA VAL A 65 -8.81 -4.67 -0.28
C VAL A 65 -9.34 -4.43 -1.70
N GLY A 66 -8.57 -4.72 -2.71
CA GLY A 66 -9.02 -4.55 -4.08
C GLY A 66 -7.93 -3.98 -4.97
N ASP A 67 -8.34 -3.40 -6.10
CA ASP A 67 -7.42 -2.93 -7.11
C ASP A 67 -7.65 -1.47 -7.45
N TYR A 68 -6.57 -0.76 -7.66
CA TYR A 68 -6.56 0.61 -8.15
C TYR A 68 -6.50 0.58 -9.67
N TYR A 69 -7.47 1.23 -10.31
CA TYR A 69 -7.56 1.34 -11.76
C TYR A 69 -7.31 2.79 -12.18
N PRO A 70 -6.09 3.15 -12.56
CA PRO A 70 -5.78 4.55 -12.88
C PRO A 70 -6.54 5.06 -14.11
N TRP A 71 -6.98 4.16 -15.00
CA TRP A 71 -7.74 4.53 -16.21
C TRP A 71 -9.22 4.78 -15.94
N LYS A 72 -9.74 4.33 -14.78
CA LYS A 72 -11.11 4.64 -14.37
C LYS A 72 -11.16 6.03 -13.79
N ARG A 73 -12.14 6.81 -14.20
CA ARG A 73 -12.39 8.13 -13.64
C ARG A 73 -13.12 8.01 -12.30
N LYS A 74 -12.54 7.24 -11.42
CA LYS A 74 -13.07 7.00 -10.09
C LYS A 74 -12.26 7.81 -9.08
N ILE A 75 -12.97 8.51 -8.19
CA ILE A 75 -12.31 9.22 -7.11
C ILE A 75 -12.01 8.22 -6.00
N TYR A 76 -10.72 8.02 -5.72
CA TYR A 76 -10.28 7.20 -4.60
C TYR A 76 -9.95 8.11 -3.42
N ASN A 77 -10.54 7.81 -2.26
CA ASN A 77 -10.22 8.52 -1.03
C ASN A 77 -9.55 7.56 -0.07
N PHE A 78 -8.23 7.67 0.05
CA PHE A 78 -7.42 6.88 0.96
C PHE A 78 -6.87 7.70 2.12
N GLY A 79 -7.28 8.96 2.23
CA GLY A 79 -6.75 9.88 3.21
C GLY A 79 -5.55 10.65 2.70
N LYS A 80 -4.66 11.04 3.60
CA LYS A 80 -3.52 11.90 3.28
C LYS A 80 -2.35 11.08 2.74
N ARG A 81 -1.73 11.56 1.66
CA ARG A 81 -0.54 10.91 1.09
C ARG A 81 0.65 10.98 2.06
N VAL A 82 1.26 9.84 2.30
CA VAL A 82 2.51 9.76 3.07
C VAL A 82 3.67 9.80 2.08
N ARG A 83 4.45 10.88 2.11
CA ARG A 83 5.56 11.05 1.17
C ARG A 83 6.89 10.58 1.74
N ASP A 84 7.04 10.63 3.07
CA ASP A 84 8.25 10.15 3.73
C ASP A 84 7.96 8.83 4.42
N LEU A 85 8.41 7.73 3.81
CA LEU A 85 8.21 6.39 4.36
C LEU A 85 8.91 6.19 5.70
N ALA A 86 9.99 6.94 5.96
CA ALA A 86 10.68 6.84 7.24
C ALA A 86 9.82 7.31 8.42
N SER A 87 8.75 8.08 8.15
CA SER A 87 7.81 8.52 9.19
C SER A 87 6.81 7.43 9.60
N LEU A 88 6.73 6.34 8.85
CA LEU A 88 5.81 5.25 9.15
C LEU A 88 6.31 4.39 10.31
N PRO A 89 5.39 3.74 11.06
CA PRO A 89 5.81 2.73 12.03
C PRO A 89 6.64 1.65 11.35
N GLU A 90 7.63 1.14 12.06
CA GLU A 90 8.53 0.10 11.54
C GLU A 90 7.76 -1.13 11.07
N GLU A 91 6.71 -1.51 11.79
CA GLU A 91 5.88 -2.68 11.45
C GLU A 91 5.13 -2.47 10.12
N VAL A 92 4.73 -1.24 9.82
CA VAL A 92 4.07 -0.91 8.54
C VAL A 92 5.08 -1.03 7.41
N ILE A 93 6.29 -0.52 7.58
CA ILE A 93 7.37 -0.64 6.58
C ILE A 93 7.67 -2.12 6.31
N LYS A 94 7.77 -2.92 7.35
CA LYS A 94 8.01 -4.37 7.24
C LYS A 94 6.90 -5.06 6.45
N TYR A 95 5.66 -4.70 6.73
CA TYR A 95 4.50 -5.21 6.00
C TYR A 95 4.57 -4.86 4.51
N ILE A 96 4.89 -3.59 4.18
CA ILE A 96 5.03 -3.15 2.80
C ILE A 96 6.07 -4.00 2.06
N LYS A 97 7.20 -4.26 2.70
CA LYS A 97 8.26 -5.08 2.08
C LYS A 97 7.81 -6.51 1.78
N ILE A 98 6.90 -7.05 2.58
CA ILE A 98 6.38 -8.40 2.39
C ILE A 98 5.34 -8.45 1.27
N ILE A 99 4.39 -7.53 1.27
CA ILE A 99 3.28 -7.55 0.29
C ILE A 99 3.73 -7.20 -1.13
N THR A 100 4.91 -6.61 -1.28
CA THR A 100 5.45 -6.25 -2.59
C THR A 100 6.36 -7.32 -3.20
N THR A 101 6.45 -8.48 -2.57
CA THR A 101 7.22 -9.61 -3.10
C THR A 101 6.49 -10.40 -4.18
#